data_2e31acaa2381df1c2a17448c7d30ad9f
#
_entry.id   2e31acaa2381df1c2a17448c7d30ad9f
#
_cell.length_a   1.000
_cell.length_b   1.000
_cell.length_c   1.000
_cell.angle_alpha   90.00
_cell.angle_beta   90.00
_cell.angle_gamma   90.00
#
_symmetry.space_group_name_H-M   'P 1'
#
loop_
_entity.id
_entity.type
_entity.pdbx_description
1 polymer ?
#
loop_
_entity_poly.entity_id
_entity_poly.type
_entity_poly.pdbx_seq_one_letter_code
_entity_poly.pdbx_strand_id
1 'polypeptide(L)'
;KTGEEVFAGTIIKSGTILGADGFQYVRDREEIIKVEPAGELEIAENVVIHNNSVIDKGIFGKTFIGENTKIYNLVHVAHDSKIGKNVFLTAGVIVCGRVKIGANSYLGPNCTIKNGLFLGENSKVSMGAVVTKDVKDNEVVTGNFAIPHKQFIENLKKI
;
A
#
# COMPACT_ATOMS: atom_id res chain seq x y z
N LYS A 1 -24.20 -1.90 -9.72
CA LYS A 1 -22.76 -2.14 -10.00
C LYS A 1 -22.00 -1.65 -8.79
N THR A 2 -21.21 -2.51 -8.16
CA THR A 2 -20.47 -2.21 -6.91
C THR A 2 -19.18 -1.43 -7.14
N GLY A 3 -18.76 -1.21 -8.41
CA GLY A 3 -17.54 -0.46 -8.75
C GLY A 3 -16.24 -1.24 -8.60
N GLU A 4 -16.31 -2.57 -8.35
CA GLU A 4 -15.14 -3.44 -8.34
C GLU A 4 -15.07 -4.26 -9.62
N GLU A 5 -13.90 -4.25 -10.28
CA GLU A 5 -13.61 -5.09 -11.44
C GLU A 5 -12.41 -6.00 -11.13
N VAL A 6 -12.59 -7.30 -11.31
CA VAL A 6 -11.55 -8.32 -11.07
C VAL A 6 -11.41 -9.17 -12.33
N PHE A 7 -10.21 -9.20 -12.90
CA PHE A 7 -9.95 -9.86 -14.17
C PHE A 7 -9.49 -11.32 -14.01
N ALA A 8 -9.41 -12.03 -15.15
CA ALA A 8 -9.17 -13.45 -15.21
C ALA A 8 -7.87 -13.93 -14.53
N GLY A 9 -7.86 -15.16 -14.02
CA GLY A 9 -6.69 -15.77 -13.38
C GLY A 9 -6.37 -15.20 -11.99
N THR A 10 -7.15 -14.22 -11.47
CA THR A 10 -6.94 -13.65 -10.15
C THR A 10 -7.43 -14.60 -9.06
N ILE A 11 -6.63 -14.73 -7.99
CA ILE A 11 -6.91 -15.59 -6.84
C ILE A 11 -7.00 -14.72 -5.59
N ILE A 12 -8.14 -14.79 -4.90
CA ILE A 12 -8.38 -14.07 -3.65
C ILE A 12 -8.59 -15.07 -2.53
N LYS A 13 -7.79 -15.00 -1.47
CA LYS A 13 -7.83 -15.91 -0.33
C LYS A 13 -8.78 -15.41 0.77
N SER A 14 -9.11 -16.30 1.70
CA SER A 14 -10.10 -16.08 2.75
C SER A 14 -9.82 -14.84 3.61
N GLY A 15 -10.89 -14.15 4.00
CA GLY A 15 -10.84 -12.98 4.87
C GLY A 15 -10.37 -11.69 4.19
N THR A 16 -10.03 -11.72 2.91
CA THR A 16 -9.67 -10.54 2.15
C THR A 16 -10.91 -9.73 1.80
N ILE A 17 -10.82 -8.42 1.96
CA ILE A 17 -11.87 -7.45 1.68
C ILE A 17 -11.44 -6.60 0.48
N LEU A 18 -12.30 -6.55 -0.53
CA LEU A 18 -12.12 -5.72 -1.72
C LEU A 18 -13.17 -4.61 -1.76
N GLY A 19 -12.77 -3.42 -2.21
CA GLY A 19 -13.68 -2.29 -2.38
C GLY A 19 -14.16 -1.65 -1.08
N ALA A 20 -13.38 -1.83 0.01
CA ALA A 20 -13.70 -1.13 1.26
C ALA A 20 -13.69 0.40 1.06
N ASP A 21 -14.48 1.09 1.85
CA ASP A 21 -14.48 2.55 1.87
C ASP A 21 -13.13 3.08 2.38
N GLY A 22 -12.47 3.90 1.59
CA GLY A 22 -11.24 4.55 2.01
C GLY A 22 -11.48 5.54 3.16
N PHE A 23 -10.47 5.72 4.01
CA PHE A 23 -10.52 6.63 5.16
C PHE A 23 -10.33 8.08 4.68
N GLN A 24 -11.44 8.75 4.36
CA GLN A 24 -11.43 10.16 3.97
C GLN A 24 -12.50 10.94 4.74
N TYR A 25 -12.03 11.78 5.64
CA TYR A 25 -12.87 12.65 6.44
C TYR A 25 -12.36 14.10 6.36
N VAL A 26 -13.27 15.05 6.44
CA VAL A 26 -12.97 16.49 6.48
C VAL A 26 -13.45 17.02 7.82
N ARG A 27 -12.65 17.87 8.46
CA ARG A 27 -13.07 18.60 9.64
C ARG A 27 -13.58 19.97 9.20
N ASP A 28 -14.87 20.22 9.45
CA ASP A 28 -15.49 21.54 9.30
C ASP A 28 -15.92 22.03 10.69
N ARG A 29 -15.22 23.03 11.22
CA ARG A 29 -15.38 23.54 12.60
C ARG A 29 -15.27 22.40 13.63
N GLU A 30 -16.38 22.06 14.30
CA GLU A 30 -16.46 20.99 15.31
C GLU A 30 -16.95 19.67 14.76
N GLU A 31 -17.36 19.61 13.50
CA GLU A 31 -17.89 18.40 12.85
C GLU A 31 -16.82 17.65 12.08
N ILE A 32 -16.97 16.33 12.06
CA ILE A 32 -16.18 15.42 11.20
C ILE A 32 -17.13 14.86 10.16
N ILE A 33 -16.92 15.25 8.91
CA ILE A 33 -17.75 14.87 7.77
C ILE A 33 -17.04 13.76 6.98
N LYS A 34 -17.71 12.62 6.80
CA LYS A 34 -17.23 11.57 5.90
C LYS A 34 -17.36 12.02 4.46
N VAL A 35 -16.32 11.86 3.67
CA VAL A 35 -16.39 11.99 2.21
C VAL A 35 -16.84 10.64 1.64
N GLU A 36 -18.01 10.59 1.03
CA GLU A 36 -18.53 9.35 0.46
C GLU A 36 -17.71 8.94 -0.77
N PRO A 37 -17.12 7.72 -0.76
CA PRO A 37 -16.30 7.27 -1.86
C PRO A 37 -17.15 6.90 -3.07
N ALA A 38 -16.88 7.57 -4.20
CA ALA A 38 -17.54 7.35 -5.49
C ALA A 38 -16.61 6.71 -6.53
N GLY A 39 -15.38 6.39 -6.14
CA GLY A 39 -14.39 5.79 -7.02
C GLY A 39 -14.51 4.27 -7.14
N GLU A 40 -13.58 3.69 -7.88
CA GLU A 40 -13.59 2.30 -8.30
C GLU A 40 -12.38 1.53 -7.76
N LEU A 41 -12.46 0.20 -7.80
CA LEU A 41 -11.35 -0.73 -7.64
C LEU A 41 -11.22 -1.58 -8.90
N GLU A 42 -10.03 -1.66 -9.46
CA GLU A 42 -9.71 -2.55 -10.58
C GLU A 42 -8.51 -3.44 -10.22
N ILE A 43 -8.67 -4.75 -10.40
CA ILE A 43 -7.62 -5.74 -10.18
C ILE A 43 -7.39 -6.47 -11.50
N ALA A 44 -6.20 -6.26 -12.08
CA ALA A 44 -5.82 -6.83 -13.37
C ALA A 44 -5.65 -8.36 -13.30
N GLU A 45 -5.28 -8.96 -14.42
CA GLU A 45 -5.15 -10.41 -14.58
C GLU A 45 -4.03 -11.02 -13.70
N ASN A 46 -4.21 -12.27 -13.33
CA ASN A 46 -3.21 -13.11 -12.66
C ASN A 46 -2.70 -12.54 -11.31
N VAL A 47 -3.44 -11.66 -10.67
CA VAL A 47 -3.14 -11.15 -9.34
C VAL A 47 -3.43 -12.23 -8.29
N VAL A 48 -2.60 -12.34 -7.26
CA VAL A 48 -2.86 -13.20 -6.11
C VAL A 48 -2.90 -12.36 -4.85
N ILE A 49 -4.02 -12.39 -4.14
CA ILE A 49 -4.20 -11.71 -2.86
C ILE A 49 -4.42 -12.75 -1.78
N HIS A 50 -3.51 -12.81 -0.83
CA HIS A 50 -3.56 -13.75 0.27
C HIS A 50 -4.50 -13.27 1.39
N ASN A 51 -4.51 -14.01 2.49
CA ASN A 51 -5.52 -13.93 3.55
C ASN A 51 -5.52 -12.59 4.30
N ASN A 52 -6.73 -12.14 4.66
CA ASN A 52 -6.97 -11.00 5.55
C ASN A 52 -6.33 -9.68 5.09
N SER A 53 -6.20 -9.49 3.79
CA SER A 53 -5.76 -8.23 3.20
C SER A 53 -6.97 -7.33 2.93
N VAL A 54 -6.77 -6.03 2.90
CA VAL A 54 -7.83 -5.04 2.61
C VAL A 54 -7.36 -4.14 1.48
N ILE A 55 -8.16 -4.06 0.42
CA ILE A 55 -7.91 -3.19 -0.72
C ILE A 55 -9.09 -2.22 -0.83
N ASP A 56 -8.84 -0.94 -0.53
CA ASP A 56 -9.89 0.08 -0.61
C ASP A 56 -10.19 0.43 -2.06
N LYS A 57 -11.42 0.81 -2.35
CA LYS A 57 -11.76 1.48 -3.60
C LYS A 57 -11.30 2.94 -3.60
N GLY A 58 -11.28 3.57 -4.74
CA GLY A 58 -10.98 5.00 -4.86
C GLY A 58 -12.00 5.88 -4.13
N ILE A 59 -11.58 7.05 -3.65
CA ILE A 59 -12.52 8.08 -3.16
C ILE A 59 -13.15 8.80 -4.35
N PHE A 60 -12.34 9.36 -5.24
CA PHE A 60 -12.80 10.05 -6.44
C PHE A 60 -12.25 9.43 -7.72
N GLY A 61 -11.21 8.64 -7.62
CA GLY A 61 -10.55 7.99 -8.73
C GLY A 61 -10.67 6.48 -8.65
N LYS A 62 -9.62 5.79 -9.06
CA LYS A 62 -9.57 4.34 -9.09
C LYS A 62 -8.38 3.85 -8.27
N THR A 63 -8.58 2.89 -7.39
CA THR A 63 -7.49 2.04 -6.88
C THR A 63 -7.21 0.96 -7.93
N PHE A 64 -5.96 0.73 -8.26
CA PHE A 64 -5.56 -0.19 -9.32
C PHE A 64 -4.46 -1.15 -8.85
N ILE A 65 -4.64 -2.45 -9.10
CA ILE A 65 -3.63 -3.49 -8.88
C ILE A 65 -3.24 -4.08 -10.24
N GLY A 66 -1.99 -3.88 -10.62
CA GLY A 66 -1.45 -4.31 -11.90
C GLY A 66 -1.27 -5.83 -12.03
N GLU A 67 -1.22 -6.26 -13.28
CA GLU A 67 -1.09 -7.66 -13.71
C GLU A 67 0.03 -8.40 -12.95
N ASN A 68 -0.23 -9.68 -12.66
CA ASN A 68 0.73 -10.60 -12.04
C ASN A 68 1.27 -10.16 -10.65
N THR A 69 0.73 -9.12 -10.03
CA THR A 69 1.12 -8.66 -8.69
C THR A 69 0.74 -9.69 -7.63
N LYS A 70 1.59 -9.86 -6.64
CA LYS A 70 1.39 -10.78 -5.52
C LYS A 70 1.31 -9.99 -4.21
N ILE A 71 0.18 -10.10 -3.54
CA ILE A 71 -0.12 -9.45 -2.27
C ILE A 71 -0.22 -10.53 -1.20
N TYR A 72 0.65 -10.49 -0.19
CA TYR A 72 0.65 -11.50 0.86
C TYR A 72 -0.35 -11.17 1.97
N ASN A 73 -0.23 -11.84 3.12
CA ASN A 73 -1.21 -11.72 4.20
C ASN A 73 -1.17 -10.34 4.89
N LEU A 74 -2.33 -9.87 5.36
CA LEU A 74 -2.45 -8.68 6.22
C LEU A 74 -1.96 -7.39 5.55
N VAL A 75 -2.02 -7.30 4.24
CA VAL A 75 -1.64 -6.10 3.50
C VAL A 75 -2.82 -5.14 3.46
N HIS A 76 -2.56 -3.85 3.62
CA HIS A 76 -3.53 -2.79 3.35
C HIS A 76 -3.08 -1.95 2.16
N VAL A 77 -3.92 -1.85 1.15
CA VAL A 77 -3.77 -0.90 0.04
C VAL A 77 -4.90 0.12 0.12
N ALA A 78 -4.56 1.34 0.51
CA ALA A 78 -5.54 2.40 0.68
C ALA A 78 -5.95 3.04 -0.66
N HIS A 79 -7.01 3.83 -0.59
CA HIS A 79 -7.75 4.43 -1.68
C HIS A 79 -6.89 5.17 -2.73
N ASP A 80 -7.32 5.16 -3.97
CA ASP A 80 -6.72 5.87 -5.12
C ASP A 80 -5.24 5.48 -5.42
N SER A 81 -4.75 4.39 -4.81
CA SER A 81 -3.39 3.91 -5.04
C SER A 81 -3.26 3.15 -6.35
N LYS A 82 -2.09 3.21 -6.99
CA LYS A 82 -1.78 2.55 -8.25
C LYS A 82 -0.58 1.62 -8.06
N ILE A 83 -0.83 0.34 -8.07
CA ILE A 83 0.22 -0.69 -7.97
C ILE A 83 0.52 -1.20 -9.38
N GLY A 84 1.78 -1.12 -9.78
CA GLY A 84 2.24 -1.59 -11.10
C GLY A 84 2.17 -3.10 -11.26
N LYS A 85 2.56 -3.59 -12.43
CA LYS A 85 2.64 -5.03 -12.71
C LYS A 85 3.83 -5.69 -12.02
N ASN A 86 3.72 -7.00 -11.74
CA ASN A 86 4.78 -7.81 -11.14
C ASN A 86 5.30 -7.29 -9.80
N VAL A 87 4.49 -6.59 -9.02
CA VAL A 87 4.87 -6.07 -7.71
C VAL A 87 4.69 -7.13 -6.63
N PHE A 88 5.60 -7.19 -5.67
CA PHE A 88 5.44 -7.97 -4.45
C PHE A 88 5.14 -7.04 -3.26
N LEU A 89 3.96 -7.19 -2.68
CA LEU A 89 3.60 -6.64 -1.38
C LEU A 89 3.63 -7.78 -0.37
N THR A 90 4.64 -7.82 0.49
CA THR A 90 4.81 -8.92 1.44
C THR A 90 3.98 -8.70 2.71
N ALA A 91 4.09 -9.59 3.71
CA ALA A 91 3.20 -9.58 4.87
C ALA A 91 3.17 -8.24 5.62
N GLY A 92 1.96 -7.77 5.94
CA GLY A 92 1.76 -6.58 6.77
C GLY A 92 2.18 -5.25 6.13
N VAL A 93 2.41 -5.20 4.83
CA VAL A 93 2.72 -3.95 4.11
C VAL A 93 1.52 -3.01 4.18
N ILE A 94 1.78 -1.74 4.49
CA ILE A 94 0.78 -0.67 4.47
C ILE A 94 1.12 0.32 3.36
N VAL A 95 0.26 0.38 2.35
CA VAL A 95 0.30 1.38 1.29
C VAL A 95 -0.79 2.40 1.57
N CYS A 96 -0.41 3.59 2.02
CA CYS A 96 -1.37 4.66 2.29
C CYS A 96 -1.99 5.21 0.98
N GLY A 97 -3.01 6.06 1.11
CA GLY A 97 -3.77 6.55 -0.05
C GLY A 97 -2.94 7.30 -1.09
N ARG A 98 -3.32 7.18 -2.35
CA ARG A 98 -2.73 7.89 -3.50
C ARG A 98 -1.26 7.58 -3.77
N VAL A 99 -0.76 6.46 -3.28
CA VAL A 99 0.61 5.99 -3.57
C VAL A 99 0.64 5.38 -4.97
N LYS A 100 1.74 5.62 -5.69
CA LYS A 100 2.03 4.98 -6.97
C LYS A 100 3.29 4.12 -6.83
N ILE A 101 3.20 2.84 -7.17
CA ILE A 101 4.33 1.90 -7.13
C ILE A 101 4.61 1.41 -8.54
N GLY A 102 5.83 1.64 -9.02
CA GLY A 102 6.30 1.21 -10.33
C GLY A 102 6.38 -0.31 -10.46
N ALA A 103 6.41 -0.79 -11.69
CA ALA A 103 6.47 -2.21 -12.00
C ALA A 103 7.70 -2.90 -11.39
N ASN A 104 7.60 -4.21 -11.15
CA ASN A 104 8.66 -5.08 -10.65
C ASN A 104 9.22 -4.69 -9.27
N SER A 105 8.54 -3.87 -8.51
CA SER A 105 8.98 -3.42 -7.18
C SER A 105 8.72 -4.47 -6.10
N TYR A 106 9.51 -4.43 -5.05
CA TYR A 106 9.42 -5.34 -3.91
C TYR A 106 9.30 -4.55 -2.60
N LEU A 107 8.22 -4.77 -1.88
CA LEU A 107 7.98 -4.16 -0.57
C LEU A 107 8.10 -5.23 0.52
N GLY A 108 9.12 -5.07 1.37
CA GLY A 108 9.46 -5.99 2.45
C GLY A 108 8.43 -5.98 3.59
N PRO A 109 8.39 -7.04 4.42
CA PRO A 109 7.39 -7.19 5.46
C PRO A 109 7.29 -5.99 6.41
N ASN A 110 6.05 -5.62 6.76
CA ASN A 110 5.75 -4.53 7.70
C ASN A 110 6.31 -3.15 7.31
N CYS A 111 6.67 -2.93 6.05
CA CYS A 111 7.00 -1.58 5.62
C CYS A 111 5.73 -0.73 5.45
N THR A 112 5.88 0.58 5.63
CA THR A 112 4.78 1.54 5.52
C THR A 112 5.16 2.64 4.54
N ILE A 113 4.29 2.90 3.56
CA ILE A 113 4.49 3.93 2.55
C ILE A 113 3.53 5.08 2.84
N LYS A 114 4.09 6.27 3.11
CA LYS A 114 3.32 7.49 3.36
C LYS A 114 2.45 7.82 2.14
N ASN A 115 1.28 8.41 2.40
CA ASN A 115 0.33 8.80 1.34
C ASN A 115 0.93 9.74 0.29
N GLY A 116 0.49 9.57 -0.95
CA GLY A 116 0.81 10.44 -2.08
C GLY A 116 2.21 10.25 -2.68
N LEU A 117 2.98 9.26 -2.23
CA LEU A 117 4.33 9.03 -2.72
C LEU A 117 4.36 8.25 -4.04
N PHE A 118 5.46 8.45 -4.76
CA PHE A 118 5.85 7.67 -5.93
C PHE A 118 7.06 6.77 -5.61
N LEU A 119 6.92 5.49 -5.86
CA LEU A 119 8.01 4.52 -5.86
C LEU A 119 8.28 4.09 -7.30
N GLY A 120 9.50 4.27 -7.75
CA GLY A 120 9.93 3.97 -9.12
C GLY A 120 9.90 2.49 -9.46
N GLU A 121 10.10 2.16 -10.72
CA GLU A 121 10.20 0.78 -11.19
C GLU A 121 11.41 0.06 -10.61
N ASN A 122 11.30 -1.24 -10.38
CA ASN A 122 12.34 -2.09 -9.79
C ASN A 122 12.83 -1.59 -8.42
N SER A 123 12.07 -0.75 -7.73
CA SER A 123 12.43 -0.25 -6.40
C SER A 123 12.28 -1.33 -5.34
N LYS A 124 13.07 -1.24 -4.27
CA LYS A 124 12.99 -2.17 -3.15
C LYS A 124 12.89 -1.42 -1.83
N VAL A 125 11.92 -1.81 -1.03
CA VAL A 125 11.76 -1.32 0.34
C VAL A 125 12.06 -2.45 1.30
N SER A 126 13.04 -2.26 2.20
CA SER A 126 13.40 -3.27 3.20
C SER A 126 12.30 -3.43 4.25
N MET A 127 12.32 -4.59 4.94
CA MET A 127 11.37 -4.88 6.02
C MET A 127 11.36 -3.78 7.09
N GLY A 128 10.17 -3.46 7.60
CA GLY A 128 9.98 -2.49 8.68
C GLY A 128 10.31 -1.04 8.34
N ALA A 129 10.68 -0.74 7.10
CA ALA A 129 11.01 0.64 6.71
C ALA A 129 9.77 1.52 6.63
N VAL A 130 9.90 2.76 7.08
CA VAL A 130 8.88 3.80 6.92
C VAL A 130 9.33 4.78 5.82
N VAL A 131 8.69 4.70 4.67
CA VAL A 131 9.01 5.51 3.50
C VAL A 131 8.22 6.82 3.57
N THR A 132 8.95 7.94 3.66
CA THR A 132 8.38 9.29 3.80
C THR A 132 8.69 10.22 2.64
N LYS A 133 9.48 9.75 1.66
CA LYS A 133 9.87 10.46 0.44
C LYS A 133 9.77 9.53 -0.76
N ASP A 134 9.67 10.10 -1.96
CA ASP A 134 9.69 9.33 -3.20
C ASP A 134 10.96 8.48 -3.31
N VAL A 135 10.83 7.32 -3.93
CA VAL A 135 11.91 6.37 -4.20
C VAL A 135 12.11 6.31 -5.72
N LYS A 136 13.35 6.41 -6.16
CA LYS A 136 13.69 6.40 -7.59
C LYS A 136 13.62 4.99 -8.19
N ASP A 137 13.65 4.91 -9.51
CA ASP A 137 13.79 3.64 -10.20
C ASP A 137 15.08 2.92 -9.77
N ASN A 138 14.99 1.60 -9.56
CA ASN A 138 16.09 0.75 -9.15
C ASN A 138 16.71 1.08 -7.78
N GLU A 139 16.09 1.96 -7.00
CA GLU A 139 16.58 2.36 -5.69
C GLU A 139 16.17 1.34 -4.61
N VAL A 140 17.06 1.13 -3.65
CA VAL A 140 16.79 0.32 -2.45
C VAL A 140 16.80 1.23 -1.23
N VAL A 141 15.68 1.27 -0.49
CA VAL A 141 15.55 2.05 0.73
C VAL A 141 15.40 1.15 1.94
N THR A 142 16.02 1.56 3.05
CA THR A 142 16.13 0.77 4.27
C THR A 142 16.06 1.67 5.49
N GLY A 143 15.54 1.15 6.60
CA GLY A 143 15.51 1.87 7.86
C GLY A 143 14.95 1.02 9.01
N ASN A 144 14.97 1.59 10.21
CA ASN A 144 14.36 1.00 11.40
C ASN A 144 14.94 -0.34 11.88
N PHE A 145 16.26 -0.50 11.86
CA PHE A 145 16.88 -1.69 12.44
C PHE A 145 16.86 -1.64 13.98
N ALA A 146 16.50 -2.77 14.60
CA ALA A 146 16.65 -2.93 16.03
C ALA A 146 18.14 -2.91 16.42
N ILE A 147 18.47 -2.12 17.43
CA ILE A 147 19.78 -2.04 18.05
C ILE A 147 19.65 -2.23 19.56
N PRO A 148 20.71 -2.57 20.29
CA PRO A 148 20.67 -2.64 21.75
C PRO A 148 20.08 -1.38 22.36
N HIS A 149 19.15 -1.52 23.32
CA HIS A 149 18.41 -0.39 23.90
C HIS A 149 19.33 0.72 24.42
N LYS A 150 20.45 0.35 25.07
CA LYS A 150 21.43 1.32 25.55
C LYS A 150 21.99 2.19 24.41
N GLN A 151 22.35 1.55 23.30
CA GLN A 151 22.85 2.25 22.10
C GLN A 151 21.77 3.14 21.47
N PHE A 152 20.53 2.68 21.45
CA PHE A 152 19.39 3.49 20.97
C PHE A 152 19.25 4.80 21.77
N ILE A 153 19.27 4.70 23.11
CA ILE A 153 19.20 5.87 24.00
C ILE A 153 20.41 6.80 23.82
N GLU A 154 21.61 6.25 23.64
CA GLU A 154 22.81 7.05 23.36
C GLU A 154 22.71 7.80 22.03
N ASN A 155 22.15 7.17 20.99
CA ASN A 155 21.95 7.79 19.68
C ASN A 155 20.92 8.92 19.75
N LEU A 156 19.84 8.76 20.50
CA LEU A 156 18.83 9.83 20.69
C LEU A 156 19.39 11.10 21.33
N LYS A 157 20.39 10.97 22.20
CA LYS A 157 21.04 12.13 22.85
C LYS A 157 21.96 12.92 21.91
N LYS A 158 22.25 12.40 20.70
CA LYS A 158 23.12 13.03 19.71
C LYS A 158 22.35 13.81 18.63
N ILE A 159 21.01 13.73 18.66
CA ILE A 159 20.07 14.47 17.78
C ILE A 159 19.61 15.74 18.51
#